data_95bd48aff1dd15872902e466aa039880
#
_entry.id   95bd48aff1dd15872902e466aa039880
#
_cell.length_a   1.000
_cell.length_b   1.000
_cell.length_c   1.000
_cell.angle_alpha   90.00
_cell.angle_beta   90.00
_cell.angle_gamma   90.00
#
_symmetry.space_group_name_H-M   'P 1'
#
loop_
_entity.id
_entity.type
_entity.pdbx_description
1 polymer ?
#
loop_
_entity_poly.entity_id
_entity_poly.type
_entity_poly.pdbx_seq_one_letter_code
_entity_poly.pdbx_strand_id
1 'polypeptide(L)' 'MDCMKKEYAAFERAMDEEKLYREISDYVGICALIDADPIRLDRILYEELGWHGQDLVDYYCRCENIHQ' A
#
# COMPACT_ATOMS: atom_id res chain seq x y z
N MET A 1 7.79 -9.04 17.32
CA MET A 1 7.45 -8.89 17.09
C MET A 1 6.56 -8.00 16.71
N ASP A 2 6.32 -7.66 15.86
CA ASP A 2 5.78 -6.68 15.49
C ASP A 2 4.74 -6.98 14.53
N CYS A 3 3.51 -7.20 14.83
CA CYS A 3 2.39 -7.43 13.94
C CYS A 3 2.24 -6.28 12.96
N MET A 4 2.61 -5.11 13.41
CA MET A 4 2.48 -3.93 12.56
C MET A 4 3.44 -3.98 11.39
N LYS A 5 4.65 -4.45 11.64
CA LYS A 5 5.61 -4.56 10.56
C LYS A 5 5.26 -5.64 9.58
N LYS A 6 4.45 -6.59 10.03
CA LYS A 6 4.00 -7.65 9.16
C LYS A 6 3.08 -7.08 8.08
N GLU A 7 2.17 -6.20 8.48
CA GLU A 7 1.27 -5.56 7.53
C GLU A 7 2.04 -4.63 6.60
N TYR A 8 3.01 -3.93 7.15
CA TYR A 8 3.84 -3.04 6.37
C TYR A 8 4.62 -3.82 5.31
N ALA A 9 5.21 -4.94 5.71
CA ALA A 9 5.96 -5.77 4.77
C ALA A 9 5.05 -6.36 3.70
N ALA A 10 3.84 -6.76 4.08
CA ALA A 10 2.89 -7.30 3.12
C ALA A 10 2.49 -6.25 2.10
N PHE A 11 2.29 -5.02 2.54
CA PHE A 11 1.93 -3.93 1.64
C PHE A 11 3.09 -3.62 0.70
N GLU A 12 4.30 -3.60 1.24
CA GLU A 12 5.46 -3.31 0.44
C GLU A 12 5.65 -4.36 -0.65
N ARG A 13 5.45 -5.61 -0.30
CA ARG A 13 5.55 -6.70 -1.27
C ARG A 13 4.45 -6.58 -2.33
N ALA A 14 3.24 -6.24 -1.90
CA ALA A 14 2.14 -6.09 -2.83
C ALA A 14 2.42 -4.99 -3.84
N MET A 15 3.10 -3.94 -3.41
CA MET A 15 3.41 -2.83 -4.32
C MET A 15 4.63 -3.12 -5.18
N ASP A 16 5.69 -3.66 -4.58
CA ASP A 16 6.93 -3.86 -5.32
C ASP A 16 6.99 -5.14 -6.13
N GLU A 17 6.51 -6.22 -5.58
CA GLU A 17 6.61 -7.51 -6.24
C GLU A 17 5.37 -7.88 -7.03
N GLU A 18 4.22 -7.77 -6.38
CA GLU A 18 2.98 -8.19 -7.01
C GLU A 18 2.33 -7.09 -7.82
N LYS A 19 2.72 -5.85 -7.55
CA LYS A 19 2.23 -4.69 -8.30
C LYS A 19 0.71 -4.68 -8.39
N LEU A 20 0.08 -4.87 -7.25
CA LEU A 20 -1.37 -4.93 -7.19
C LEU A 20 -2.02 -3.61 -7.62
N TYR A 21 -1.28 -2.52 -7.52
CA TYR A 21 -1.82 -1.22 -7.92
C TYR A 21 -2.15 -1.18 -9.41
N ARG A 22 -1.63 -2.11 -10.18
CA ARG A 22 -1.93 -2.17 -11.61
C ARG A 22 -3.36 -2.63 -11.86
N GLU A 23 -3.88 -3.44 -10.95
CA GLU A 23 -5.24 -3.93 -11.09
C GLU A 23 -6.20 -3.15 -10.22
N ILE A 24 -5.76 -2.76 -9.05
CA ILE A 24 -6.58 -1.99 -8.13
C ILE A 24 -5.78 -0.79 -7.70
N SER A 25 -6.10 0.39 -8.23
CA SER A 25 -5.38 1.58 -7.83
C SER A 25 -6.07 2.26 -6.67
N ASP A 26 -6.61 1.48 -5.77
CA ASP A 26 -7.30 1.96 -4.59
C ASP A 26 -6.63 1.35 -3.37
N TYR A 27 -6.14 2.20 -2.48
CA TYR A 27 -5.44 1.73 -1.29
C TYR A 27 -6.27 0.76 -0.46
N VAL A 28 -7.53 1.09 -0.24
CA VAL A 28 -8.39 0.23 0.57
C VAL A 28 -8.56 -1.14 -0.09
N GLY A 29 -8.68 -1.15 -1.41
CA GLY A 29 -8.82 -2.40 -2.15
C GLY A 29 -7.58 -3.26 -2.03
N ILE A 30 -6.40 -2.64 -2.10
CA ILE A 30 -5.17 -3.38 -1.95
C ILE A 30 -5.06 -3.96 -0.54
N CYS A 31 -5.45 -3.18 0.46
CA CYS A 31 -5.42 -3.67 1.84
C CYS A 31 -6.34 -4.88 2.01
N ALA A 32 -7.48 -4.86 1.35
CA ALA A 32 -8.40 -5.99 1.42
C ALA A 32 -7.76 -7.25 0.83
N LEU A 33 -7.00 -7.09 -0.24
CA LEU A 33 -6.36 -8.22 -0.88
C LEU A 33 -5.26 -8.83 -0.01
N ILE A 34 -4.55 -8.01 0.76
CA ILE A 34 -3.48 -8.50 1.60
C ILE A 34 -3.94 -8.71 3.04
N ASP A 35 -5.24 -8.57 3.28
CA ASP A 35 -5.82 -8.81 4.59
C ASP A 35 -5.21 -7.88 5.64
N ALA A 36 -5.08 -6.63 5.31
CA ALA A 36 -4.54 -5.64 6.22
C ALA A 36 -5.61 -4.61 6.57
N ASP A 37 -5.50 -4.04 7.77
CA ASP A 37 -6.40 -3.00 8.21
C ASP A 37 -5.94 -1.69 7.58
N PRO A 38 -6.73 -1.08 6.70
CA PRO A 38 -6.29 0.12 6.00
C PRO A 38 -5.98 1.30 6.91
N ILE A 39 -6.74 1.46 7.97
CA ILE A 39 -6.52 2.58 8.89
C ILE A 39 -5.22 2.39 9.65
N ARG A 40 -5.00 1.20 10.14
CA ARG A 40 -3.82 0.91 10.92
C ARG A 40 -2.57 0.97 10.03
N LEU A 41 -2.65 0.39 8.87
CA LEU A 41 -1.52 0.39 7.96
C LEU A 41 -1.19 1.81 7.50
N ASP A 42 -2.22 2.62 7.26
CA ASP A 42 -1.99 4.00 6.84
C ASP A 42 -1.19 4.76 7.90
N ARG A 43 -1.50 4.52 9.17
CA ARG A 43 -0.76 5.15 10.25
C ARG A 43 0.70 4.70 10.25
N ILE A 44 0.93 3.41 10.05
CA ILE A 44 2.28 2.88 10.00
C ILE A 44 3.06 3.51 8.85
N LEU A 45 2.44 3.57 7.68
CA LEU A 45 3.08 4.14 6.51
C LEU A 45 3.44 5.60 6.73
N TYR A 46 2.54 6.33 7.35
CA TYR A 46 2.79 7.74 7.60
C TYR A 46 3.94 7.93 8.58
N GLU A 47 4.01 7.09 9.61
CA GLU A 47 5.06 7.19 10.59
C GLU A 47 6.42 6.78 10.02
N GLU A 48 6.43 5.79 9.15
CA GLU A 48 7.69 5.30 8.60
C GLU A 48 8.17 6.10 7.39
N LEU A 49 7.23 6.50 6.54
CA LEU A 49 7.58 7.13 5.27
C LEU A 49 7.12 8.57 5.13
N GLY A 50 6.20 9.00 5.97
CA GLY A 50 5.65 10.34 5.84
C GLY A 50 4.61 10.44 4.75
N TRP A 51 4.07 9.32 4.29
CA TRP A 51 3.06 9.29 3.23
C TRP A 51 1.84 8.51 3.69
N HIS A 52 0.70 8.94 3.20
CA HIS A 52 -0.52 8.17 3.41
C HIS A 52 -0.56 7.04 2.39
N GLY A 53 -1.31 5.99 2.68
CA GLY A 53 -1.36 4.84 1.81
C GLY A 53 -1.84 5.14 0.41
N GLN A 54 -2.90 5.95 0.29
CA GLN A 54 -3.43 6.28 -1.03
C GLN A 54 -2.41 7.10 -1.84
N ASP A 55 -1.65 7.95 -1.15
CA ASP A 55 -0.63 8.74 -1.83
C ASP A 55 0.45 7.84 -2.40
N LEU A 56 0.80 6.78 -1.68
CA LEU A 56 1.78 5.83 -2.17
C LEU A 56 1.26 5.09 -3.40
N VAL A 57 0.01 4.67 -3.35
CA VAL A 57 -0.59 3.98 -4.48
C VAL A 57 -0.60 4.89 -5.70
N ASP A 58 -0.99 6.15 -5.50
CA ASP A 58 -1.00 7.12 -6.59
C ASP A 58 0.38 7.33 -7.16
N TYR A 59 1.38 7.37 -6.29
CA TYR A 59 2.75 7.56 -6.71
C TYR A 59 3.23 6.39 -7.58
N TYR A 60 2.94 5.16 -7.16
CA TYR A 60 3.33 4.00 -7.93
C TYR A 60 2.61 3.96 -9.27
N CYS A 61 1.34 4.31 -9.30
CA CYS A 61 0.59 4.35 -10.55
C CYS A 61 1.20 5.37 -11.50
N ARG A 62 1.60 6.52 -10.97
CA ARG A 62 2.18 7.56 -11.77
C ARG A 62 3.52 7.13 -12.35
N CYS A 63 4.32 6.45 -11.54
CA CYS A 63 5.62 5.97 -11.99
C CYS A 63 5.50 4.94 -13.09
N GLU A 64 4.40 4.18 -13.09
CA GLU A 64 4.20 3.15 -14.09
C GLU A 64 3.36 3.67 -15.28
N ASN A 65 3.00 4.96 -15.24
CA ASN A 65 2.19 5.52 -16.31
C ASN A 65 0.81 4.86 -16.41
N ILE A 66 0.25 4.52 -15.27
CA ILE A 66 -1.08 3.91 -15.25
C ILE A 66 -2.08 5.03 -15.09
N HIS A 67 -3.02 5.11 -16.02
CA HIS A 67 -4.02 6.17 -15.99
C HIS A 67 -5.36 5.61 -15.56
N GLN A 68 -6.06 6.38 -14.77
CA GLN A 68 -7.36 5.98 -14.23
C GLN A 68 -8.49 6.57 -15.03
#